data_25b214a02d56864e8435eb0c6091666a
#
_entry.id   25b214a02d56864e8435eb0c6091666a
#
_cell.length_a   1.000
_cell.length_b   1.000
_cell.length_c   1.000
_cell.angle_alpha   90.00
_cell.angle_beta   90.00
_cell.angle_gamma   90.00
#
_symmetry.space_group_name_H-M   'P 1'
#
loop_
_entity.id
_entity.type
_entity.pdbx_description
1 polymer ?
#
loop_
_entity_poly.entity_id
_entity_poly.type
_entity_poly.pdbx_seq_one_letter_code
_entity_poly.pdbx_strand_id
1 'polypeptide(L)'
;MTLASVSGQTLAADSTKPIIIPEHNWASQVVMAHVIGLMFESMGNNVEYVSADSQGVYEAIRNGDVTISHEVWQSSFGASFYNAMEAGGVIDAGNHEALAIEEIGMPTWVIDENLCPGLPWWEALKDCQDVFATTDSGGKGRILEGPSSWHGDVFPNRIEALGLGDQYFVKFAGTGDALWAELAAAKLEGRGTIIFNWSPNWTDAEGFTFLEFPPYYEGCRLSEGGTLETTGCGSMLGWLKKAANYKFPKTHPAAYKAFSKLSFTTTDIGQMAALVSVDGMTYEDAADKWFAEHQDVIAKFTN
;
A
#
# COMPACT_ATOMS: atom_id res chain seq x y z
N MET A 1 -46.67 22.59 -19.77
CA MET A 1 -45.42 21.84 -19.47
C MET A 1 -44.95 22.31 -18.11
N THR A 2 -45.21 21.54 -17.10
CA THR A 2 -44.79 21.81 -15.70
C THR A 2 -43.41 21.19 -15.53
N LEU A 3 -42.41 22.02 -15.33
CA LEU A 3 -41.06 21.61 -14.95
C LEU A 3 -41.13 21.13 -13.48
N ALA A 4 -41.02 19.84 -13.28
CA ALA A 4 -40.78 19.27 -11.94
C ALA A 4 -39.34 19.60 -11.51
N SER A 5 -39.20 20.53 -10.58
CA SER A 5 -37.95 20.76 -9.87
C SER A 5 -37.63 19.53 -9.02
N VAL A 6 -36.61 18.78 -9.41
CA VAL A 6 -36.01 17.76 -8.54
C VAL A 6 -35.26 18.51 -7.45
N SER A 7 -35.87 18.66 -6.27
CA SER A 7 -35.16 19.12 -5.09
C SER A 7 -34.21 18.01 -4.67
N GLY A 8 -32.91 18.15 -4.99
CA GLY A 8 -31.86 17.35 -4.39
C GLY A 8 -31.92 17.56 -2.87
N GLN A 9 -32.24 16.52 -2.13
CA GLN A 9 -32.06 16.52 -0.68
C GLN A 9 -30.56 16.57 -0.41
N THR A 10 -30.07 17.74 0.02
CA THR A 10 -28.76 17.81 0.65
C THR A 10 -28.81 16.99 1.94
N LEU A 11 -28.07 15.90 1.99
CA LEU A 11 -27.89 15.14 3.22
C LEU A 11 -27.29 16.10 4.27
N ALA A 12 -27.85 16.13 5.46
CA ALA A 12 -27.32 16.96 6.53
C ALA A 12 -26.02 16.35 7.02
N ALA A 13 -24.97 17.16 7.13
CA ALA A 13 -23.69 16.74 7.70
C ALA A 13 -23.88 16.18 9.11
N ASP A 14 -23.13 15.13 9.43
CA ASP A 14 -23.08 14.58 10.80
C ASP A 14 -22.52 15.60 11.81
N SER A 15 -21.58 16.45 11.36
CA SER A 15 -20.83 17.38 12.19
C SER A 15 -20.33 18.57 11.36
N THR A 16 -20.07 19.70 12.02
CA THR A 16 -19.37 20.83 11.43
C THR A 16 -17.84 20.69 11.48
N LYS A 17 -17.33 19.71 12.24
CA LYS A 17 -15.89 19.43 12.29
C LYS A 17 -15.48 18.66 11.06
N PRO A 18 -14.29 18.89 10.52
CA PRO A 18 -13.81 18.12 9.39
C PRO A 18 -13.46 16.68 9.78
N ILE A 19 -13.57 15.78 8.81
CA ILE A 19 -12.98 14.45 8.85
C ILE A 19 -11.55 14.60 8.30
N ILE A 20 -10.55 14.30 9.12
CA ILE A 20 -9.13 14.48 8.76
C ILE A 20 -8.60 13.17 8.22
N ILE A 21 -8.18 13.17 6.95
CA ILE A 21 -7.71 12.01 6.20
C ILE A 21 -6.21 12.13 5.96
N PRO A 22 -5.39 11.10 6.25
CA PRO A 22 -3.95 11.16 6.03
C PRO A 22 -3.60 10.90 4.57
N GLU A 23 -2.59 11.59 4.08
CA GLU A 23 -1.89 11.32 2.83
C GLU A 23 -0.49 10.80 3.15
N HIS A 24 -0.17 9.62 2.61
CA HIS A 24 1.15 9.01 2.70
C HIS A 24 1.93 9.24 1.38
N ASN A 25 2.90 8.38 1.09
CA ASN A 25 3.85 8.58 -0.01
C ASN A 25 3.78 7.46 -1.08
N TRP A 26 2.60 6.89 -1.32
CA TRP A 26 2.34 5.97 -2.44
C TRP A 26 0.97 6.22 -3.07
N ALA A 27 0.88 5.98 -4.38
CA ALA A 27 -0.22 6.45 -5.22
C ALA A 27 -1.59 5.90 -4.82
N SER A 28 -1.75 4.58 -4.57
CA SER A 28 -3.06 4.00 -4.23
C SER A 28 -3.66 4.65 -3.00
N GLN A 29 -2.83 4.89 -1.98
CA GLN A 29 -3.28 5.47 -0.72
C GLN A 29 -3.76 6.91 -0.89
N VAL A 30 -3.04 7.75 -1.63
CA VAL A 30 -3.43 9.15 -1.81
C VAL A 30 -4.69 9.25 -2.67
N VAL A 31 -4.79 8.51 -3.79
CA VAL A 31 -6.02 8.49 -4.60
C VAL A 31 -7.21 7.98 -3.78
N MET A 32 -7.02 6.89 -3.01
CA MET A 32 -8.07 6.35 -2.14
C MET A 32 -8.48 7.35 -1.05
N ALA A 33 -7.53 8.13 -0.49
CA ALA A 33 -7.84 9.20 0.47
C ALA A 33 -8.82 10.20 -0.13
N HIS A 34 -8.57 10.66 -1.36
CA HIS A 34 -9.45 11.60 -2.06
C HIS A 34 -10.78 10.96 -2.46
N VAL A 35 -10.81 9.70 -2.92
CA VAL A 35 -12.06 8.97 -3.20
C VAL A 35 -12.94 8.87 -1.95
N ILE A 36 -12.34 8.56 -0.81
CA ILE A 36 -13.05 8.49 0.49
C ILE A 36 -13.51 9.89 0.92
N GLY A 37 -12.69 10.91 0.68
CA GLY A 37 -13.06 12.29 0.93
C GLY A 37 -14.28 12.71 0.12
N LEU A 38 -14.29 12.46 -1.18
CA LEU A 38 -15.45 12.72 -2.06
C LEU A 38 -16.71 11.97 -1.59
N MET A 39 -16.55 10.73 -1.12
CA MET A 39 -17.66 10.00 -0.49
C MET A 39 -18.21 10.75 0.73
N PHE A 40 -17.36 11.20 1.64
CA PHE A 40 -17.81 11.95 2.82
C PHE A 40 -18.42 13.31 2.48
N GLU A 41 -17.85 14.01 1.50
CA GLU A 41 -18.40 15.29 1.00
C GLU A 41 -19.76 15.09 0.34
N SER A 42 -19.96 13.99 -0.42
CA SER A 42 -21.28 13.65 -0.98
C SER A 42 -22.33 13.40 0.09
N MET A 43 -21.91 13.03 1.31
CA MET A 43 -22.75 12.89 2.50
C MET A 43 -22.92 14.21 3.28
N GLY A 44 -22.34 15.32 2.79
CA GLY A 44 -22.43 16.66 3.39
C GLY A 44 -21.38 16.96 4.45
N ASN A 45 -20.40 16.10 4.69
CA ASN A 45 -19.35 16.32 5.67
C ASN A 45 -18.21 17.18 5.11
N ASN A 46 -17.51 17.91 5.98
CA ASN A 46 -16.26 18.59 5.63
C ASN A 46 -15.11 17.60 5.71
N VAL A 47 -14.13 17.72 4.80
CA VAL A 47 -12.92 16.91 4.75
C VAL A 47 -11.69 17.79 4.76
N GLU A 48 -10.65 17.36 5.44
CA GLU A 48 -9.30 17.95 5.40
C GLU A 48 -8.26 16.85 5.18
N TYR A 49 -7.24 17.12 4.36
CA TYR A 49 -6.13 16.21 4.11
C TYR A 49 -4.89 16.70 4.83
N VAL A 50 -4.12 15.75 5.39
CA VAL A 50 -2.86 16.05 6.10
C VAL A 50 -1.79 15.05 5.70
N SER A 51 -0.59 15.53 5.41
CA SER A 51 0.54 14.64 5.21
C SER A 51 0.91 13.97 6.54
N ALA A 52 1.04 12.66 6.53
CA ALA A 52 1.36 11.88 7.72
C ALA A 52 2.37 10.76 7.41
N ASP A 53 3.29 10.53 8.35
CA ASP A 53 4.15 9.35 8.32
C ASP A 53 3.32 8.07 8.50
N SER A 54 3.62 7.03 7.72
CA SER A 54 2.84 5.80 7.68
C SER A 54 2.92 4.95 8.95
N GLN A 55 3.98 5.08 9.73
CA GLN A 55 4.08 4.45 11.07
C GLN A 55 3.50 5.34 12.16
N GLY A 56 3.75 6.64 12.09
CA GLY A 56 3.30 7.62 13.08
C GLY A 56 1.80 7.92 13.04
N VAL A 57 1.11 7.59 11.94
CA VAL A 57 -0.30 7.90 11.75
C VAL A 57 -1.23 7.31 12.83
N TYR A 58 -0.89 6.14 13.38
CA TYR A 58 -1.71 5.49 14.42
C TYR A 58 -1.71 6.28 15.73
N GLU A 59 -0.59 6.89 16.07
CA GLU A 59 -0.51 7.80 17.22
C GLU A 59 -1.28 9.10 16.95
N ALA A 60 -1.21 9.65 15.74
CA ALA A 60 -2.01 10.81 15.33
C ALA A 60 -3.52 10.51 15.38
N ILE A 61 -3.94 9.30 14.95
CA ILE A 61 -5.33 8.85 15.10
C ILE A 61 -5.71 8.76 16.58
N ARG A 62 -4.87 8.17 17.43
CA ARG A 62 -5.11 8.01 18.86
C ARG A 62 -5.33 9.38 19.53
N ASN A 63 -4.53 10.36 19.19
CA ASN A 63 -4.62 11.73 19.74
C ASN A 63 -5.79 12.54 19.15
N GLY A 64 -6.30 12.16 17.98
CA GLY A 64 -7.39 12.84 17.27
C GLY A 64 -6.93 13.91 16.29
N ASP A 65 -5.65 13.95 15.96
CA ASP A 65 -5.06 14.82 14.92
C ASP A 65 -5.39 14.30 13.51
N VAL A 66 -5.67 13.00 13.39
CA VAL A 66 -6.16 12.30 12.20
C VAL A 66 -7.42 11.51 12.57
N THR A 67 -8.40 11.46 11.67
CA THR A 67 -9.68 10.78 11.95
C THR A 67 -9.65 9.30 11.55
N ILE A 68 -9.05 8.97 10.41
CA ILE A 68 -9.04 7.62 9.83
C ILE A 68 -7.66 7.27 9.25
N SER A 69 -7.42 5.98 9.05
CA SER A 69 -6.46 5.44 8.08
C SER A 69 -7.14 4.34 7.28
N HIS A 70 -7.00 4.36 5.98
CA HIS A 70 -7.76 3.51 5.07
C HIS A 70 -6.94 2.43 4.38
N GLU A 71 -5.61 2.47 4.50
CA GLU A 71 -4.69 1.42 4.06
C GLU A 71 -3.76 1.00 5.20
N VAL A 72 -4.25 0.12 6.08
CA VAL A 72 -3.43 -0.52 7.11
C VAL A 72 -2.96 -1.87 6.58
N TRP A 73 -1.71 -1.94 6.15
CA TRP A 73 -1.07 -3.15 5.63
C TRP A 73 -0.58 -4.02 6.78
N GLN A 74 -0.98 -5.30 6.81
CA GLN A 74 -0.66 -6.20 7.93
C GLN A 74 0.84 -6.35 8.15
N SER A 75 1.57 -6.56 7.08
CA SER A 75 3.00 -6.85 7.12
C SER A 75 3.82 -5.66 7.61
N SER A 76 3.52 -4.45 7.10
CA SER A 76 4.27 -3.22 7.41
C SER A 76 3.79 -2.52 8.67
N PHE A 77 2.46 -2.42 8.86
CA PHE A 77 1.88 -1.52 9.87
C PHE A 77 1.01 -2.25 10.90
N GLY A 78 0.79 -3.55 10.76
CA GLY A 78 -0.09 -4.31 11.65
C GLY A 78 0.31 -4.21 13.12
N ALA A 79 1.59 -4.28 13.43
CA ALA A 79 2.08 -4.15 14.80
C ALA A 79 1.79 -2.76 15.39
N SER A 80 2.07 -1.69 14.65
CA SER A 80 1.80 -0.30 15.08
C SER A 80 0.31 -0.06 15.29
N PHE A 81 -0.53 -0.60 14.40
CA PHE A 81 -1.99 -0.55 14.51
C PHE A 81 -2.49 -1.25 15.77
N TYR A 82 -2.07 -2.49 16.03
CA TYR A 82 -2.51 -3.23 17.23
C TYR A 82 -2.00 -2.59 18.52
N ASN A 83 -0.77 -2.11 18.55
CA ASN A 83 -0.23 -1.38 19.71
C ASN A 83 -1.05 -0.12 20.02
N ALA A 84 -1.45 0.63 18.99
CA ALA A 84 -2.28 1.82 19.17
C ALA A 84 -3.71 1.47 19.62
N MET A 85 -4.28 0.37 19.15
CA MET A 85 -5.57 -0.15 19.64
C MET A 85 -5.50 -0.56 21.11
N GLU A 86 -4.45 -1.28 21.51
CA GLU A 86 -4.23 -1.70 22.88
C GLU A 86 -4.02 -0.51 23.83
N ALA A 87 -3.27 0.49 23.38
CA ALA A 87 -3.09 1.73 24.11
C ALA A 87 -4.38 2.56 24.24
N GLY A 88 -5.41 2.23 23.44
CA GLY A 88 -6.70 2.91 23.40
C GLY A 88 -6.70 4.17 22.53
N GLY A 89 -7.86 4.50 21.94
CA GLY A 89 -8.03 5.67 21.09
C GLY A 89 -8.09 5.37 19.59
N VAL A 90 -7.66 4.18 19.16
CA VAL A 90 -7.82 3.65 17.81
C VAL A 90 -8.79 2.48 17.84
N ILE A 91 -9.63 2.36 16.83
CA ILE A 91 -10.53 1.23 16.61
C ILE A 91 -10.33 0.63 15.22
N ASP A 92 -10.56 -0.68 15.13
CA ASP A 92 -10.64 -1.40 13.86
C ASP A 92 -11.95 -1.02 13.14
N ALA A 93 -11.85 -0.45 11.95
CA ALA A 93 -12.98 -0.06 11.12
C ALA A 93 -13.29 -1.06 10.00
N GLY A 94 -12.70 -2.26 10.07
CA GLY A 94 -12.95 -3.37 9.15
C GLY A 94 -11.91 -3.55 8.06
N ASN A 95 -12.04 -4.63 7.30
CA ASN A 95 -11.16 -4.99 6.21
C ASN A 95 -11.62 -4.41 4.88
N HIS A 96 -10.68 -4.32 3.93
CA HIS A 96 -11.00 -4.38 2.51
C HIS A 96 -11.19 -5.84 2.07
N GLU A 97 -11.84 -6.05 0.92
CA GLU A 97 -11.92 -7.37 0.28
C GLU A 97 -10.56 -7.79 -0.27
N ALA A 98 -9.77 -6.82 -0.70
CA ALA A 98 -8.39 -7.02 -1.15
C ALA A 98 -7.53 -7.67 -0.06
N LEU A 99 -6.76 -8.68 -0.44
CA LEU A 99 -5.67 -9.23 0.38
C LEU A 99 -4.37 -8.53 0.03
N ALA A 100 -3.49 -8.41 1.01
CA ALA A 100 -2.24 -7.69 0.89
C ALA A 100 -1.04 -8.63 0.86
N ILE A 101 -0.16 -8.44 -0.12
CA ILE A 101 1.19 -9.01 -0.12
C ILE A 101 2.21 -7.89 -0.36
N GLU A 102 3.30 -7.90 0.37
CA GLU A 102 4.39 -6.95 0.29
C GLU A 102 5.69 -7.74 0.19
N GLU A 103 6.30 -7.79 -1.00
CA GLU A 103 7.46 -8.66 -1.24
C GLU A 103 8.38 -8.05 -2.31
N ILE A 104 9.62 -8.47 -2.36
CA ILE A 104 10.52 -8.16 -3.46
C ILE A 104 10.28 -9.10 -4.64
N GLY A 105 10.48 -8.57 -5.84
CA GLY A 105 10.26 -9.33 -7.07
C GLY A 105 10.81 -8.61 -8.28
N MET A 106 10.36 -9.03 -9.45
CA MET A 106 10.84 -8.53 -10.72
C MET A 106 9.70 -8.40 -11.74
N PRO A 107 9.87 -7.55 -12.76
CA PRO A 107 8.92 -7.54 -13.88
C PRO A 107 8.98 -8.87 -14.63
N THR A 108 7.84 -9.36 -15.11
CA THR A 108 7.67 -10.69 -15.72
C THR A 108 8.62 -10.94 -16.89
N TRP A 109 9.00 -9.89 -17.65
CA TRP A 109 9.94 -10.04 -18.75
C TRP A 109 11.33 -10.56 -18.35
N VAL A 110 11.76 -10.39 -17.08
CA VAL A 110 13.02 -10.98 -16.57
C VAL A 110 12.95 -12.51 -16.61
N ILE A 111 11.77 -13.07 -16.34
CA ILE A 111 11.50 -14.51 -16.40
C ILE A 111 11.28 -14.95 -17.84
N ASP A 112 10.48 -14.21 -18.61
CA ASP A 112 10.12 -14.55 -20.00
C ASP A 112 11.36 -14.60 -20.90
N GLU A 113 12.32 -13.69 -20.69
CA GLU A 113 13.60 -13.65 -21.41
C GLU A 113 14.64 -14.60 -20.79
N ASN A 114 14.30 -15.30 -19.71
CA ASN A 114 15.14 -16.23 -18.98
C ASN A 114 16.52 -15.63 -18.58
N LEU A 115 16.52 -14.38 -18.13
CA LEU A 115 17.75 -13.67 -17.76
C LEU A 115 18.45 -14.31 -16.55
N CYS A 116 17.69 -14.96 -15.68
CA CYS A 116 18.19 -15.71 -14.52
C CYS A 116 17.41 -17.02 -14.41
N PRO A 117 17.94 -18.14 -14.91
CA PRO A 117 17.26 -19.44 -14.87
C PRO A 117 16.96 -19.89 -13.45
N GLY A 118 15.74 -20.35 -13.22
CA GLY A 118 15.27 -20.82 -11.91
C GLY A 118 14.42 -19.81 -11.14
N LEU A 119 14.34 -18.56 -11.60
CA LEU A 119 13.37 -17.61 -11.05
C LEU A 119 11.93 -18.10 -11.32
N PRO A 120 10.99 -17.82 -10.42
CA PRO A 120 11.06 -16.88 -9.28
C PRO A 120 11.62 -17.46 -7.97
N TRP A 121 12.11 -18.72 -7.94
CA TRP A 121 12.63 -19.29 -6.70
C TRP A 121 13.94 -18.60 -6.27
N TRP A 122 14.03 -18.13 -5.05
CA TRP A 122 15.11 -17.29 -4.53
C TRP A 122 16.52 -17.87 -4.68
N GLU A 123 16.65 -19.22 -4.68
CA GLU A 123 17.97 -19.86 -4.81
C GLU A 123 18.65 -19.57 -6.15
N ALA A 124 17.87 -19.24 -7.21
CA ALA A 124 18.40 -18.81 -8.49
C ALA A 124 19.29 -17.56 -8.39
N LEU A 125 19.02 -16.71 -7.40
CA LEU A 125 19.80 -15.48 -7.18
C LEU A 125 21.29 -15.77 -6.90
N LYS A 126 21.64 -16.94 -6.39
CA LYS A 126 23.04 -17.32 -6.11
C LYS A 126 23.94 -17.28 -7.33
N ASP A 127 23.37 -17.49 -8.52
CA ASP A 127 24.09 -17.60 -9.78
C ASP A 127 23.85 -16.41 -10.72
N CYS A 128 23.08 -15.39 -10.30
CA CYS A 128 22.57 -14.34 -11.18
C CYS A 128 22.89 -12.90 -10.73
N GLN A 129 23.83 -12.69 -9.81
CA GLN A 129 24.11 -11.35 -9.29
C GLN A 129 24.41 -10.32 -10.40
N ASP A 130 25.10 -10.73 -11.47
CA ASP A 130 25.50 -9.85 -12.58
C ASP A 130 24.29 -9.35 -13.39
N VAL A 131 23.19 -10.12 -13.45
CA VAL A 131 21.94 -9.74 -14.11
C VAL A 131 21.30 -8.52 -13.44
N PHE A 132 21.46 -8.41 -12.13
CA PHE A 132 20.86 -7.39 -11.29
C PHE A 132 21.87 -6.33 -10.82
N ALA A 133 23.10 -6.40 -11.29
CA ALA A 133 24.13 -5.42 -10.97
C ALA A 133 23.84 -4.07 -11.65
N THR A 134 24.19 -2.99 -10.97
CA THR A 134 24.07 -1.62 -11.46
C THR A 134 25.41 -0.91 -11.32
N THR A 135 25.58 0.24 -11.98
CA THR A 135 26.84 1.00 -11.95
C THR A 135 27.29 1.40 -10.54
N ASP A 136 26.34 1.56 -9.62
CA ASP A 136 26.57 1.93 -8.22
C ASP A 136 26.64 0.72 -7.26
N SER A 137 26.49 -0.51 -7.76
CA SER A 137 26.41 -1.72 -6.94
C SER A 137 27.76 -2.37 -6.59
N GLY A 138 28.84 -1.90 -7.20
CA GLY A 138 30.17 -2.49 -6.98
C GLY A 138 30.29 -3.95 -7.44
N GLY A 139 29.48 -4.36 -8.41
CA GLY A 139 29.43 -5.72 -8.94
C GLY A 139 28.46 -6.65 -8.19
N LYS A 140 27.82 -6.20 -7.14
CA LYS A 140 26.73 -6.93 -6.48
C LYS A 140 25.41 -6.72 -7.21
N GLY A 141 24.50 -7.68 -7.12
CA GLY A 141 23.10 -7.47 -7.48
C GLY A 141 22.45 -6.45 -6.55
N ARG A 142 21.67 -5.53 -7.12
CA ARG A 142 20.92 -4.53 -6.34
C ARG A 142 19.46 -4.96 -6.18
N ILE A 143 18.97 -4.90 -4.96
CA ILE A 143 17.54 -4.97 -4.61
C ILE A 143 17.13 -3.56 -4.21
N LEU A 144 16.19 -2.95 -4.93
CA LEU A 144 15.68 -1.63 -4.59
C LEU A 144 14.45 -1.77 -3.72
N GLU A 145 14.59 -1.38 -2.45
CA GLU A 145 13.52 -1.35 -1.44
C GLU A 145 12.80 0.02 -1.47
N GLY A 146 11.60 0.10 -0.94
CA GLY A 146 10.90 1.34 -0.66
C GLY A 146 11.59 2.21 0.41
N PRO A 147 10.95 3.28 0.89
CA PRO A 147 11.46 4.04 2.02
C PRO A 147 11.72 3.15 3.24
N SER A 148 12.83 3.40 3.93
CA SER A 148 13.23 2.59 5.10
C SER A 148 12.21 2.60 6.25
N SER A 149 11.30 3.59 6.28
CA SER A 149 10.18 3.65 7.23
C SER A 149 9.08 2.61 6.96
N TRP A 150 9.08 1.94 5.80
CA TRP A 150 8.07 0.93 5.47
C TRP A 150 8.37 -0.40 6.17
N HIS A 151 9.52 -1.01 5.89
CA HIS A 151 9.87 -2.36 6.38
C HIS A 151 11.16 -2.39 7.21
N GLY A 152 11.93 -1.29 7.27
CA GLY A 152 13.21 -1.27 7.97
C GLY A 152 14.17 -2.33 7.45
N ASP A 153 14.65 -3.19 8.34
CA ASP A 153 15.65 -4.20 8.02
C ASP A 153 15.08 -5.57 7.60
N VAL A 154 13.79 -5.67 7.26
CA VAL A 154 13.16 -6.97 6.91
C VAL A 154 13.86 -7.63 5.73
N PHE A 155 14.03 -6.92 4.61
CA PHE A 155 14.69 -7.48 3.42
C PHE A 155 16.21 -7.56 3.56
N PRO A 156 16.93 -6.57 4.11
CA PRO A 156 18.34 -6.75 4.46
C PRO A 156 18.60 -8.00 5.29
N ASN A 157 17.86 -8.22 6.36
CA ASN A 157 18.00 -9.40 7.21
C ASN A 157 17.68 -10.70 6.46
N ARG A 158 16.67 -10.71 5.58
CA ARG A 158 16.34 -11.88 4.75
C ARG A 158 17.49 -12.25 3.83
N ILE A 159 18.08 -11.28 3.13
CA ILE A 159 19.21 -11.50 2.22
C ILE A 159 20.41 -12.08 2.98
N GLU A 160 20.69 -11.59 4.18
CA GLU A 160 21.75 -12.14 5.04
C GLU A 160 21.41 -13.57 5.51
N ALA A 161 20.19 -13.81 6.00
CA ALA A 161 19.74 -15.12 6.47
C ALA A 161 19.81 -16.22 5.39
N LEU A 162 19.58 -15.84 4.13
CA LEU A 162 19.65 -16.74 2.98
C LEU A 162 21.09 -16.90 2.41
N GLY A 163 22.08 -16.25 3.02
CA GLY A 163 23.47 -16.31 2.58
C GLY A 163 23.75 -15.58 1.27
N LEU A 164 22.95 -14.56 0.94
CA LEU A 164 23.07 -13.75 -0.26
C LEU A 164 23.79 -12.40 -0.04
N GLY A 165 24.16 -12.04 1.22
CA GLY A 165 24.72 -10.73 1.57
C GLY A 165 26.06 -10.39 0.89
N ASP A 166 26.85 -11.39 0.50
CA ASP A 166 28.07 -11.17 -0.27
C ASP A 166 27.80 -10.83 -1.74
N GLN A 167 26.65 -11.27 -2.29
CA GLN A 167 26.29 -11.16 -3.70
C GLN A 167 25.28 -10.06 -3.98
N TYR A 168 24.46 -9.70 -2.99
CA TYR A 168 23.40 -8.70 -3.11
C TYR A 168 23.48 -7.67 -2.01
N PHE A 169 22.91 -6.50 -2.28
CA PHE A 169 22.65 -5.48 -1.26
C PHE A 169 21.29 -4.84 -1.47
N VAL A 170 20.68 -4.41 -0.38
CA VAL A 170 19.41 -3.69 -0.40
C VAL A 170 19.70 -2.19 -0.36
N LYS A 171 19.14 -1.46 -1.32
CA LYS A 171 19.18 0.01 -1.39
C LYS A 171 17.79 0.56 -1.15
N PHE A 172 17.68 1.51 -0.24
CA PHE A 172 16.40 2.16 0.03
C PHE A 172 16.14 3.31 -0.94
N ALA A 173 14.94 3.36 -1.51
CA ALA A 173 14.41 4.48 -2.27
C ALA A 173 13.79 5.54 -1.32
N GLY A 174 13.66 6.76 -1.81
CA GLY A 174 13.03 7.84 -1.04
C GLY A 174 11.49 7.84 -1.10
N THR A 175 10.92 7.29 -2.18
CA THR A 175 9.47 7.25 -2.47
C THR A 175 9.10 5.99 -3.24
N GLY A 176 7.81 5.65 -3.29
CA GLY A 176 7.30 4.58 -4.14
C GLY A 176 7.55 4.84 -5.64
N ASP A 177 7.46 6.10 -6.08
CA ASP A 177 7.69 6.45 -7.49
C ASP A 177 9.10 6.13 -7.98
N ALA A 178 10.09 6.12 -7.08
CA ALA A 178 11.45 5.72 -7.42
C ALA A 178 11.55 4.23 -7.81
N LEU A 179 10.67 3.37 -7.30
CA LEU A 179 10.56 1.97 -7.69
C LEU A 179 10.07 1.85 -9.14
N TRP A 180 9.09 2.66 -9.51
CA TRP A 180 8.52 2.66 -10.87
C TRP A 180 9.51 3.24 -11.89
N ALA A 181 10.24 4.29 -11.51
CA ALA A 181 11.32 4.84 -12.33
C ALA A 181 12.41 3.79 -12.59
N GLU A 182 12.73 2.96 -11.61
CA GLU A 182 13.69 1.84 -11.76
C GLU A 182 13.18 0.79 -12.77
N LEU A 183 11.89 0.39 -12.68
CA LEU A 183 11.30 -0.54 -13.65
C LEU A 183 11.41 -0.01 -15.08
N ALA A 184 11.07 1.26 -15.28
CA ALA A 184 11.15 1.90 -16.60
C ALA A 184 12.59 1.99 -17.11
N ALA A 185 13.55 2.35 -16.25
CA ALA A 185 14.97 2.42 -16.61
C ALA A 185 15.53 1.03 -16.97
N ALA A 186 15.27 0.02 -16.15
CA ALA A 186 15.71 -1.35 -16.38
C ALA A 186 15.20 -1.91 -17.72
N LYS A 187 13.92 -1.66 -18.02
CA LYS A 187 13.30 -2.07 -19.30
C LYS A 187 13.97 -1.38 -20.49
N LEU A 188 14.23 -0.07 -20.38
CA LEU A 188 14.91 0.69 -21.45
C LEU A 188 16.36 0.21 -21.69
N GLU A 189 17.05 -0.15 -20.61
CA GLU A 189 18.45 -0.63 -20.65
C GLU A 189 18.57 -2.12 -20.98
N GLY A 190 17.46 -2.87 -20.99
CA GLY A 190 17.43 -4.32 -21.24
C GLY A 190 18.14 -5.14 -20.15
N ARG A 191 18.14 -4.67 -18.91
CA ARG A 191 18.76 -5.35 -17.76
C ARG A 191 17.71 -5.88 -16.78
N GLY A 192 18.08 -6.90 -16.03
CA GLY A 192 17.26 -7.36 -14.90
C GLY A 192 17.17 -6.31 -13.80
N THR A 193 16.10 -6.35 -13.04
CA THR A 193 15.93 -5.55 -11.82
C THR A 193 15.08 -6.29 -10.80
N ILE A 194 15.43 -6.15 -9.53
CA ILE A 194 14.64 -6.62 -8.38
C ILE A 194 14.26 -5.39 -7.58
N ILE A 195 12.95 -5.22 -7.39
CA ILE A 195 12.43 -4.13 -6.58
C ILE A 195 11.46 -4.66 -5.53
N PHE A 196 11.26 -3.90 -4.45
CA PHE A 196 10.10 -4.05 -3.59
C PHE A 196 8.84 -3.66 -4.35
N ASN A 197 7.77 -4.42 -4.15
CA ASN A 197 6.46 -4.15 -4.70
C ASN A 197 5.38 -4.73 -3.77
N TRP A 198 4.15 -4.42 -4.04
CA TRP A 198 3.00 -4.90 -3.30
C TRP A 198 1.81 -5.16 -4.23
N SER A 199 0.88 -5.98 -3.76
CA SER A 199 -0.45 -6.14 -4.32
C SER A 199 -1.46 -5.93 -3.17
N PRO A 200 -2.55 -5.16 -3.38
CA PRO A 200 -3.01 -4.57 -4.64
C PRO A 200 -2.19 -3.36 -5.10
N ASN A 201 -1.85 -3.33 -6.39
CA ASN A 201 -1.14 -2.22 -7.04
C ASN A 201 -1.42 -2.21 -8.56
N TRP A 202 -1.02 -1.15 -9.26
CA TRP A 202 -1.12 -1.05 -10.71
C TRP A 202 -0.34 -2.15 -11.45
N THR A 203 0.75 -2.62 -10.88
CA THR A 203 1.60 -3.68 -11.43
C THR A 203 0.93 -5.05 -11.50
N ASP A 204 -0.17 -5.26 -10.79
CA ASP A 204 -0.94 -6.51 -10.87
C ASP A 204 -1.48 -6.77 -12.29
N ALA A 205 -1.72 -5.69 -13.06
CA ALA A 205 -2.17 -5.77 -14.45
C ALA A 205 -1.02 -5.76 -15.48
N GLU A 206 0.16 -5.25 -15.10
CA GLU A 206 1.28 -5.00 -16.02
C GLU A 206 2.32 -6.13 -16.08
N GLY A 207 2.15 -7.17 -15.27
CA GLY A 207 3.07 -8.31 -15.24
C GLY A 207 4.27 -8.07 -14.32
N PHE A 208 4.08 -8.38 -13.05
CA PHE A 208 5.11 -8.43 -12.02
C PHE A 208 5.08 -9.78 -11.31
N THR A 209 6.23 -10.34 -11.00
CA THR A 209 6.35 -11.62 -10.32
C THR A 209 7.15 -11.44 -9.05
N PHE A 210 6.57 -11.80 -7.91
CA PHE A 210 7.26 -11.83 -6.64
C PHE A 210 8.25 -12.99 -6.58
N LEU A 211 9.37 -12.79 -5.88
CA LEU A 211 10.28 -13.87 -5.56
C LEU A 211 9.60 -14.86 -4.61
N GLU A 212 9.84 -16.13 -4.87
CA GLU A 212 9.40 -17.21 -3.99
C GLU A 212 10.48 -17.55 -2.97
N PHE A 213 10.17 -17.34 -1.71
CA PHE A 213 11.01 -17.62 -0.55
C PHE A 213 10.48 -18.83 0.24
N PRO A 214 11.24 -19.37 1.23
CA PRO A 214 10.67 -20.30 2.19
C PRO A 214 9.37 -19.75 2.79
N PRO A 215 8.34 -20.58 2.99
CA PRO A 215 7.04 -20.09 3.44
C PRO A 215 7.11 -19.29 4.75
N TYR A 216 6.32 -18.22 4.81
CA TYR A 216 6.13 -17.48 6.06
C TYR A 216 5.52 -18.39 7.14
N TYR A 217 5.98 -18.21 8.37
CA TYR A 217 5.35 -18.73 9.58
C TYR A 217 5.47 -17.70 10.71
N GLU A 218 4.49 -17.65 11.59
CA GLU A 218 4.47 -16.71 12.73
C GLU A 218 5.73 -16.88 13.59
N GLY A 219 6.39 -15.77 13.91
CA GLY A 219 7.65 -15.76 14.67
C GLY A 219 8.91 -15.96 13.82
N CYS A 220 8.81 -16.01 12.48
CA CYS A 220 10.02 -16.14 11.66
C CYS A 220 10.80 -14.84 11.51
N ARG A 221 10.16 -13.68 11.72
CA ARG A 221 10.81 -12.36 11.62
C ARG A 221 11.35 -11.88 12.96
N LEU A 222 12.39 -11.05 12.96
CA LEU A 222 12.94 -10.45 14.20
C LEU A 222 11.89 -9.67 14.97
N SER A 223 11.04 -8.91 14.27
CA SER A 223 9.93 -8.15 14.87
C SER A 223 8.88 -9.03 15.57
N GLU A 224 8.86 -10.32 15.28
CA GLU A 224 7.94 -11.32 15.82
C GLU A 224 8.61 -12.24 16.85
N GLY A 225 9.85 -11.95 17.22
CA GLY A 225 10.64 -12.74 18.18
C GLY A 225 11.50 -13.85 17.54
N GLY A 226 11.62 -13.87 16.23
CA GLY A 226 12.54 -14.75 15.49
C GLY A 226 14.01 -14.38 15.68
N THR A 227 14.89 -15.17 15.06
CA THR A 227 16.34 -14.93 15.01
C THR A 227 16.75 -14.53 13.59
N LEU A 228 17.99 -14.07 13.41
CA LEU A 228 18.49 -13.75 12.07
C LEU A 228 18.36 -14.96 11.13
N GLU A 229 18.68 -16.16 11.58
CA GLU A 229 18.60 -17.38 10.77
C GLU A 229 17.17 -17.72 10.33
N THR A 230 16.16 -17.33 11.10
CA THR A 230 14.74 -17.58 10.75
C THR A 230 14.17 -16.55 9.79
N THR A 231 14.80 -15.37 9.65
CA THR A 231 14.28 -14.27 8.80
C THR A 231 14.36 -14.53 7.30
N GLY A 232 14.86 -15.69 6.85
CA GLY A 232 14.83 -16.13 5.47
C GLY A 232 13.44 -16.43 4.91
N CYS A 233 12.40 -16.43 5.75
CA CYS A 233 11.00 -16.65 5.33
C CYS A 233 10.48 -15.53 4.44
N GLY A 234 9.56 -15.87 3.52
CA GLY A 234 8.85 -14.95 2.64
C GLY A 234 7.86 -14.04 3.38
N SER A 235 7.13 -13.25 2.62
CA SER A 235 6.08 -12.39 3.15
C SER A 235 4.77 -13.16 3.35
N MET A 236 3.98 -12.72 4.34
CA MET A 236 2.65 -13.26 4.54
C MET A 236 1.68 -12.69 3.52
N LEU A 237 0.69 -13.48 3.10
CA LEU A 237 -0.52 -12.95 2.50
C LEU A 237 -1.41 -12.46 3.64
N GLY A 238 -1.51 -11.16 3.77
CA GLY A 238 -2.15 -10.49 4.90
C GLY A 238 -3.48 -9.83 4.55
N TRP A 239 -4.05 -9.19 5.55
CA TRP A 239 -5.21 -8.33 5.39
C TRP A 239 -4.80 -6.88 5.08
N LEU A 240 -5.70 -6.16 4.41
CA LEU A 240 -5.68 -4.71 4.28
C LEU A 240 -6.86 -4.15 5.07
N LYS A 241 -6.59 -3.34 6.09
CA LYS A 241 -7.59 -2.85 7.03
C LYS A 241 -7.77 -1.34 6.99
N LYS A 242 -8.79 -0.92 7.72
CA LYS A 242 -9.09 0.48 8.04
C LYS A 242 -9.04 0.69 9.54
N ALA A 243 -8.49 1.83 9.95
CA ALA A 243 -8.43 2.29 11.34
C ALA A 243 -9.20 3.61 11.49
N ALA A 244 -9.71 3.86 12.68
CA ALA A 244 -10.36 5.13 12.97
C ALA A 244 -10.12 5.57 14.42
N ASN A 245 -10.22 6.89 14.65
CA ASN A 245 -10.28 7.42 16.00
C ASN A 245 -11.56 6.91 16.70
N TYR A 246 -11.44 6.50 17.94
CA TYR A 246 -12.57 5.92 18.73
C TYR A 246 -13.77 6.87 18.91
N LYS A 247 -13.59 8.18 18.70
CA LYS A 247 -14.67 9.17 18.76
C LYS A 247 -15.44 9.27 17.45
N PHE A 248 -14.86 8.84 16.33
CA PHE A 248 -15.44 8.99 14.99
C PHE A 248 -16.86 8.43 14.90
N PRO A 249 -17.21 7.23 15.45
CA PRO A 249 -18.58 6.72 15.45
C PRO A 249 -19.61 7.63 16.17
N LYS A 250 -19.13 8.47 17.09
CA LYS A 250 -20.01 9.39 17.86
C LYS A 250 -20.08 10.77 17.24
N THR A 251 -18.98 11.24 16.65
CA THR A 251 -18.92 12.59 16.07
C THR A 251 -19.48 12.65 14.66
N HIS A 252 -19.35 11.56 13.90
CA HIS A 252 -19.80 11.44 12.51
C HIS A 252 -20.42 10.05 12.28
N PRO A 253 -21.60 9.75 12.85
CA PRO A 253 -22.16 8.39 12.86
C PRO A 253 -22.49 7.85 11.46
N ALA A 254 -23.01 8.67 10.54
CA ALA A 254 -23.31 8.24 9.18
C ALA A 254 -22.04 8.03 8.36
N ALA A 255 -21.08 8.94 8.45
CA ALA A 255 -19.79 8.81 7.79
C ALA A 255 -19.01 7.58 8.29
N TYR A 256 -18.99 7.33 9.61
CA TYR A 256 -18.36 6.13 10.16
C TYR A 256 -19.04 4.85 9.68
N LYS A 257 -20.39 4.83 9.63
CA LYS A 257 -21.14 3.68 9.10
C LYS A 257 -20.76 3.40 7.65
N ALA A 258 -20.66 4.43 6.81
CA ALA A 258 -20.20 4.29 5.43
C ALA A 258 -18.75 3.79 5.36
N PHE A 259 -17.85 4.39 6.13
CA PHE A 259 -16.43 4.00 6.19
C PHE A 259 -16.24 2.55 6.68
N SER A 260 -16.98 2.11 7.68
CA SER A 260 -16.88 0.73 8.17
C SER A 260 -17.35 -0.30 7.15
N LYS A 261 -18.34 0.04 6.32
CA LYS A 261 -18.82 -0.80 5.21
C LYS A 261 -17.90 -0.75 4.00
N LEU A 262 -17.16 0.35 3.81
CA LEU A 262 -16.28 0.55 2.69
C LEU A 262 -15.34 -0.65 2.53
N SER A 263 -15.26 -1.19 1.31
CA SER A 263 -14.39 -2.31 0.99
C SER A 263 -14.04 -2.29 -0.49
N PHE A 264 -12.78 -2.05 -0.78
CA PHE A 264 -12.26 -2.09 -2.14
C PHE A 264 -11.66 -3.46 -2.46
N THR A 265 -11.81 -3.87 -3.71
CA THR A 265 -11.17 -5.07 -4.27
C THR A 265 -9.74 -4.77 -4.69
N THR A 266 -8.95 -5.81 -4.97
CA THR A 266 -7.60 -5.67 -5.58
C THR A 266 -7.67 -4.87 -6.88
N THR A 267 -8.71 -5.11 -7.69
CA THR A 267 -8.92 -4.39 -8.95
C THR A 267 -9.20 -2.90 -8.74
N ASP A 268 -10.05 -2.54 -7.77
CA ASP A 268 -10.37 -1.12 -7.48
C ASP A 268 -9.11 -0.35 -7.09
N ILE A 269 -8.31 -0.92 -6.18
CA ILE A 269 -7.08 -0.27 -5.69
C ILE A 269 -6.02 -0.19 -6.80
N GLY A 270 -5.84 -1.26 -7.58
CA GLY A 270 -4.93 -1.27 -8.72
C GLY A 270 -5.29 -0.22 -9.78
N GLN A 271 -6.58 -0.06 -10.08
CA GLN A 271 -7.07 0.97 -11.01
C GLN A 271 -6.80 2.39 -10.49
N MET A 272 -7.06 2.66 -9.20
CA MET A 272 -6.73 3.95 -8.59
C MET A 272 -5.25 4.27 -8.71
N ALA A 273 -4.38 3.31 -8.44
CA ALA A 273 -2.93 3.47 -8.57
C ALA A 273 -2.50 3.70 -10.03
N ALA A 274 -3.12 3.01 -11.00
CA ALA A 274 -2.79 3.09 -12.42
C ALA A 274 -3.06 4.49 -12.99
N LEU A 275 -4.14 5.15 -12.59
CA LEU A 275 -4.48 6.51 -13.06
C LEU A 275 -3.33 7.51 -12.79
N VAL A 276 -2.60 7.34 -11.71
CA VAL A 276 -1.43 8.18 -11.39
C VAL A 276 -0.15 7.61 -11.98
N SER A 277 0.15 6.35 -11.67
CA SER A 277 1.48 5.75 -11.98
C SER A 277 1.65 5.42 -13.46
N VAL A 278 0.57 5.18 -14.21
CA VAL A 278 0.58 4.85 -15.64
C VAL A 278 0.06 6.00 -16.49
N ASP A 279 -1.10 6.57 -16.13
CA ASP A 279 -1.75 7.61 -16.91
C ASP A 279 -1.21 9.01 -16.60
N GLY A 280 -0.43 9.19 -15.53
CA GLY A 280 0.21 10.44 -15.15
C GLY A 280 -0.75 11.52 -14.66
N MET A 281 -1.92 11.14 -14.14
CA MET A 281 -2.89 12.08 -13.58
C MET A 281 -2.42 12.62 -12.22
N THR A 282 -2.94 13.78 -11.82
CA THR A 282 -2.83 14.22 -10.42
C THR A 282 -3.66 13.30 -9.52
N TYR A 283 -3.38 13.29 -8.23
CA TYR A 283 -4.13 12.46 -7.27
C TYR A 283 -5.62 12.85 -7.23
N GLU A 284 -5.89 14.16 -7.24
CA GLU A 284 -7.23 14.71 -7.22
C GLU A 284 -8.00 14.36 -8.50
N ASP A 285 -7.41 14.59 -9.69
CA ASP A 285 -8.04 14.25 -10.96
C ASP A 285 -8.31 12.74 -11.09
N ALA A 286 -7.37 11.90 -10.60
CA ALA A 286 -7.53 10.46 -10.57
C ALA A 286 -8.69 10.03 -9.65
N ALA A 287 -8.80 10.64 -8.48
CA ALA A 287 -9.89 10.37 -7.54
C ALA A 287 -11.25 10.83 -8.10
N ASP A 288 -11.32 12.04 -8.67
CA ASP A 288 -12.54 12.56 -9.30
C ASP A 288 -13.01 11.64 -10.43
N LYS A 289 -12.08 11.21 -11.30
CA LYS A 289 -12.38 10.28 -12.39
C LYS A 289 -12.89 8.94 -11.87
N TRP A 290 -12.14 8.30 -10.95
CA TRP A 290 -12.51 7.01 -10.41
C TRP A 290 -13.86 7.08 -9.68
N PHE A 291 -14.07 8.10 -8.86
CA PHE A 291 -15.32 8.33 -8.14
C PHE A 291 -16.50 8.51 -9.08
N ALA A 292 -16.34 9.29 -10.16
CA ALA A 292 -17.40 9.51 -11.15
C ALA A 292 -17.78 8.22 -11.90
N GLU A 293 -16.80 7.38 -12.22
CA GLU A 293 -16.99 6.15 -12.98
C GLU A 293 -17.51 4.97 -12.13
N HIS A 294 -17.38 5.03 -10.76
CA HIS A 294 -17.69 3.93 -9.85
C HIS A 294 -18.77 4.29 -8.80
N GLN A 295 -19.75 5.11 -9.20
CA GLN A 295 -20.84 5.53 -8.32
C GLN A 295 -21.66 4.34 -7.76
N ASP A 296 -21.76 3.25 -8.50
CA ASP A 296 -22.41 2.01 -8.06
C ASP A 296 -21.64 1.30 -6.93
N VAL A 297 -20.31 1.40 -6.93
CA VAL A 297 -19.45 0.90 -5.84
C VAL A 297 -19.66 1.75 -4.60
N ILE A 298 -19.57 3.09 -4.73
CA ILE A 298 -19.75 4.03 -3.63
C ILE A 298 -21.15 3.91 -2.99
N ALA A 299 -22.19 3.74 -3.82
CA ALA A 299 -23.56 3.59 -3.33
C ALA A 299 -23.78 2.37 -2.41
N LYS A 300 -22.97 1.31 -2.53
CA LYS A 300 -23.04 0.15 -1.63
C LYS A 300 -22.66 0.50 -0.19
N PHE A 301 -21.85 1.53 0.00
CA PHE A 301 -21.32 1.93 1.31
C PHE A 301 -22.16 3.03 1.98
N THR A 302 -22.74 3.93 1.17
CA THR A 302 -23.49 5.11 1.66
C THR A 302 -24.97 4.85 1.92
N ASN A 303 -25.52 3.71 1.48
CA ASN A 303 -26.94 3.35 1.66
C ASN A 303 -27.23 2.45 2.89
#